data_f38cd6ac248bc41af5cebeec466a68ad
#
_entry.id   f38cd6ac248bc41af5cebeec466a68ad
#
_cell.length_a   1.000
_cell.length_b   1.000
_cell.length_c   1.000
_cell.angle_alpha   90.00
_cell.angle_beta   90.00
_cell.angle_gamma   90.00
#
_symmetry.space_group_name_H-M   'P 1'
#
loop_
_entity.id
_entity.type
_entity.pdbx_description
1 polymer ?
#
loop_
_entity_poly.entity_id
_entity_poly.type
_entity_poly.pdbx_seq_one_letter_code
_entity_poly.pdbx_strand_id
1 'polypeptide(L)'
;MGEIQNGTVKHIGKMQLEVHQNGHTFLVDAAEEVGGENKGVRPKALILSALGGCTAMDIISLLNKMKVEFSNFSVSTDGELTDEHPKIYNKVYLKYSIKLANESDKEKMQKAVNLSQEKYCGV
;
A
#
# COMPACT_ATOMS: atom_id res chain seq x y z
N MET A 1 -21.52 -12.97 -6.84
CA MET A 1 -20.33 -13.57 -6.23
C MET A 1 -19.09 -12.85 -6.71
N GLY A 2 -18.20 -12.52 -5.78
CA GLY A 2 -16.99 -11.80 -6.11
C GLY A 2 -15.91 -12.66 -6.74
N GLU A 3 -14.91 -11.99 -7.27
CA GLU A 3 -13.72 -12.60 -7.81
C GLU A 3 -12.87 -13.23 -6.69
N ILE A 4 -12.31 -14.39 -6.95
CA ILE A 4 -11.40 -15.03 -6.02
C ILE A 4 -9.98 -14.68 -6.41
N GLN A 5 -9.24 -14.08 -5.48
CA GLN A 5 -7.81 -13.81 -5.65
C GLN A 5 -7.03 -14.65 -4.67
N ASN A 6 -5.87 -15.11 -5.09
CA ASN A 6 -5.06 -15.96 -4.23
C ASN A 6 -3.57 -15.66 -4.42
N GLY A 7 -2.80 -16.12 -3.45
CA GLY A 7 -1.36 -16.03 -3.49
C GLY A 7 -0.76 -17.23 -2.77
N THR A 8 0.50 -17.47 -3.01
CA THR A 8 1.25 -18.54 -2.37
C THR A 8 2.49 -17.98 -1.72
N VAL A 9 2.75 -18.41 -0.49
CA VAL A 9 3.93 -18.01 0.27
C VAL A 9 4.74 -19.28 0.55
N LYS A 10 5.99 -19.30 0.10
CA LYS A 10 6.81 -20.51 0.12
C LYS A 10 8.11 -20.26 0.89
N HIS A 11 8.40 -21.12 1.87
CA HIS A 11 9.65 -21.03 2.62
C HIS A 11 10.83 -21.46 1.75
N ILE A 12 11.87 -20.61 1.71
CA ILE A 12 13.06 -20.88 0.89
C ILE A 12 14.36 -20.94 1.70
N GLY A 13 14.30 -20.76 3.00
CA GLY A 13 15.45 -20.90 3.90
C GLY A 13 15.40 -19.88 5.02
N LYS A 14 15.89 -20.26 6.19
CA LYS A 14 15.88 -19.40 7.38
C LYS A 14 14.48 -18.80 7.60
N MET A 15 14.37 -17.47 7.63
CA MET A 15 13.08 -16.78 7.79
C MET A 15 12.57 -16.23 6.46
N GLN A 16 13.21 -16.57 5.35
CA GLN A 16 12.85 -16.03 4.04
C GLN A 16 11.69 -16.77 3.41
N LEU A 17 10.76 -16.00 2.88
CA LEU A 17 9.61 -16.51 2.17
C LEU A 17 9.54 -15.87 0.78
N GLU A 18 9.18 -16.69 -0.20
CA GLU A 18 8.97 -16.23 -1.56
C GLU A 18 7.48 -16.13 -1.80
N VAL A 19 7.02 -14.95 -2.17
CA VAL A 19 5.60 -14.68 -2.43
C VAL A 19 5.35 -14.74 -3.93
N HIS A 20 4.33 -15.52 -4.31
CA HIS A 20 3.88 -15.62 -5.70
C HIS A 20 2.45 -15.10 -5.78
N GLN A 21 2.24 -14.06 -6.55
CA GLN A 21 0.92 -13.44 -6.67
C GLN A 21 0.79 -12.74 -8.02
N ASN A 22 -0.32 -13.01 -8.72
CA ASN A 22 -0.61 -12.39 -10.02
C ASN A 22 0.53 -12.53 -11.04
N GLY A 23 1.24 -13.68 -11.02
CA GLY A 23 2.36 -13.91 -11.92
C GLY A 23 3.65 -13.20 -11.54
N HIS A 24 3.67 -12.58 -10.39
CA HIS A 24 4.85 -11.86 -9.86
C HIS A 24 5.40 -12.55 -8.63
N THR A 25 6.68 -12.36 -8.42
CA THR A 25 7.38 -12.98 -7.29
C THR A 25 8.21 -11.93 -6.56
N PHE A 26 8.16 -11.96 -5.24
CA PHE A 26 9.03 -11.12 -4.43
C PHE A 26 9.34 -11.82 -3.11
N LEU A 27 10.34 -11.30 -2.40
CA LEU A 27 10.78 -11.88 -1.13
C LEU A 27 10.27 -11.08 0.06
N VAL A 28 9.90 -11.79 1.12
CA VAL A 28 9.70 -11.20 2.43
C VAL A 28 10.66 -11.89 3.39
N ASP A 29 11.10 -11.18 4.40
CA ASP A 29 12.08 -11.68 5.35
C ASP A 29 11.87 -11.00 6.70
N ALA A 30 12.45 -11.57 7.73
CA ALA A 30 12.45 -10.97 9.05
C ALA A 30 13.68 -10.07 9.22
N ALA A 31 13.66 -9.27 10.26
CA ALA A 31 14.81 -8.47 10.66
C ALA A 31 15.91 -9.39 11.19
N GLU A 32 17.15 -8.91 11.16
CA GLU A 32 18.28 -9.71 11.61
C GLU A 32 18.14 -10.11 13.08
N GLU A 33 17.56 -9.26 13.92
CA GLU A 33 17.39 -9.52 15.35
C GLU A 33 16.48 -10.72 15.63
N VAL A 34 15.62 -11.11 14.66
CA VAL A 34 14.72 -12.26 14.83
C VAL A 34 15.04 -13.40 13.87
N GLY A 35 16.28 -13.46 13.41
CA GLY A 35 16.76 -14.57 12.60
C GLY A 35 16.69 -14.37 11.10
N GLY A 36 16.28 -13.21 10.63
CA GLY A 36 16.26 -12.89 9.22
C GLY A 36 17.60 -12.37 8.72
N GLU A 37 17.67 -12.12 7.41
CA GLU A 37 18.86 -11.57 6.77
C GLU A 37 18.57 -10.23 6.08
N ASN A 38 17.39 -9.67 6.33
CA ASN A 38 16.95 -8.41 5.75
C ASN A 38 17.03 -8.40 4.21
N LYS A 39 16.64 -9.50 3.59
CA LYS A 39 16.64 -9.64 2.12
C LYS A 39 15.30 -9.31 1.48
N GLY A 40 14.32 -8.98 2.29
CA GLY A 40 13.00 -8.61 1.80
C GLY A 40 12.27 -7.76 2.81
N VAL A 41 11.08 -7.30 2.44
CA VAL A 41 10.23 -6.51 3.33
C VAL A 41 9.62 -7.39 4.42
N ARG A 42 9.22 -6.78 5.52
CA ARG A 42 8.52 -7.48 6.61
C ARG A 42 7.07 -7.71 6.18
N PRO A 43 6.53 -8.93 6.36
CA PRO A 43 5.17 -9.21 5.91
C PRO A 43 4.11 -8.28 6.49
N LYS A 44 4.19 -7.99 7.78
CA LYS A 44 3.21 -7.10 8.42
C LYS A 44 3.28 -5.68 7.84
N ALA A 45 4.48 -5.16 7.64
CA ALA A 45 4.66 -3.83 7.06
C ALA A 45 4.17 -3.76 5.60
N LEU A 46 4.12 -4.89 4.92
CA LEU A 46 3.61 -4.95 3.55
C LEU A 46 2.14 -4.55 3.47
N ILE A 47 1.39 -4.70 4.55
CA ILE A 47 -0.01 -4.24 4.62
C ILE A 47 -0.07 -2.73 4.36
N LEU A 48 0.90 -1.97 4.88
CA LEU A 48 0.97 -0.53 4.68
C LEU A 48 1.20 -0.18 3.21
N SER A 49 2.09 -0.91 2.54
CA SER A 49 2.33 -0.72 1.12
C SER A 49 1.11 -1.10 0.29
N ALA A 50 0.40 -2.15 0.69
CA ALA A 50 -0.82 -2.58 0.01
C ALA A 50 -1.90 -1.50 0.10
N LEU A 51 -2.08 -0.93 1.29
CA LEU A 51 -3.05 0.15 1.51
C LEU A 51 -2.68 1.38 0.69
N GLY A 52 -1.41 1.80 0.75
CA GLY A 52 -0.93 2.94 -0.02
C GLY A 52 -1.08 2.74 -1.52
N GLY A 53 -0.76 1.55 -2.01
CA GLY A 53 -0.90 1.22 -3.43
C GLY A 53 -2.35 1.21 -3.90
N CYS A 54 -3.23 0.64 -3.09
CA CYS A 54 -4.65 0.58 -3.40
C CYS A 54 -5.24 1.98 -3.54
N THR A 55 -5.02 2.83 -2.54
CA THR A 55 -5.54 4.20 -2.57
C THR A 55 -4.89 5.02 -3.69
N ALA A 56 -3.59 4.82 -3.94
CA ALA A 56 -2.89 5.52 -5.01
C ALA A 56 -3.49 5.19 -6.38
N MET A 57 -3.74 3.92 -6.66
CA MET A 57 -4.33 3.53 -7.95
C MET A 57 -5.72 4.10 -8.14
N ASP A 58 -6.54 4.11 -7.09
CA ASP A 58 -7.86 4.72 -7.14
C ASP A 58 -7.77 6.21 -7.47
N ILE A 59 -6.88 6.92 -6.79
CA ILE A 59 -6.71 8.36 -6.99
C ILE A 59 -6.23 8.65 -8.40
N ILE A 60 -5.23 7.90 -8.89
CA ILE A 60 -4.73 8.07 -10.26
C ILE A 60 -5.85 7.87 -11.28
N SER A 61 -6.64 6.82 -11.09
CA SER A 61 -7.77 6.53 -11.97
C SER A 61 -8.78 7.68 -11.99
N LEU A 62 -9.11 8.22 -10.82
CA LEU A 62 -10.06 9.33 -10.70
C LEU A 62 -9.51 10.61 -11.30
N LEU A 63 -8.24 10.92 -11.05
CA LEU A 63 -7.60 12.10 -11.64
C LEU A 63 -7.57 12.03 -13.16
N ASN A 64 -7.29 10.85 -13.71
CA ASN A 64 -7.32 10.65 -15.15
C ASN A 64 -8.71 10.88 -15.72
N LYS A 65 -9.77 10.39 -15.04
CA LYS A 65 -11.15 10.62 -15.46
C LYS A 65 -11.53 12.08 -15.39
N MET A 66 -11.01 12.82 -14.43
CA MET A 66 -11.25 14.26 -14.27
C MET A 66 -10.35 15.10 -15.16
N LYS A 67 -9.46 14.46 -15.94
CA LYS A 67 -8.51 15.10 -16.85
C LYS A 67 -7.57 16.06 -16.12
N VAL A 68 -7.11 15.67 -14.94
CA VAL A 68 -6.13 16.42 -14.16
C VAL A 68 -4.72 15.99 -14.57
N GLU A 69 -3.87 16.94 -14.89
CA GLU A 69 -2.46 16.68 -15.16
C GLU A 69 -1.66 16.82 -13.88
N PHE A 70 -0.82 15.84 -13.60
CA PHE A 70 -0.03 15.81 -12.37
C PHE A 70 1.28 15.08 -12.57
N SER A 71 2.19 15.27 -11.63
CA SER A 71 3.47 14.56 -11.59
C SER A 71 3.90 14.37 -10.13
N ASN A 72 4.92 13.56 -9.93
CA ASN A 72 5.51 13.32 -8.60
C ASN A 72 4.48 12.93 -7.54
N PHE A 73 3.53 12.09 -7.92
CA PHE A 73 2.53 11.59 -6.99
C PHE A 73 3.11 10.47 -6.12
N SER A 74 2.95 10.59 -4.83
CA SER A 74 3.36 9.55 -3.89
C SER A 74 2.40 9.49 -2.71
N VAL A 75 2.35 8.33 -2.09
CA VAL A 75 1.59 8.11 -0.86
C VAL A 75 2.54 7.52 0.17
N SER A 76 2.70 8.20 1.28
CA SER A 76 3.49 7.70 2.41
C SER A 76 2.53 7.10 3.43
N THR A 77 2.93 5.98 4.00
CA THR A 77 2.12 5.28 5.00
C THR A 77 2.90 5.10 6.28
N ASP A 78 2.27 5.45 7.39
CA ASP A 78 2.82 5.22 8.72
C ASP A 78 1.80 4.44 9.53
N GLY A 79 2.21 3.32 10.10
CA GLY A 79 1.35 2.48 10.91
C GLY A 79 1.80 2.47 12.36
N GLU A 80 0.87 2.68 13.27
CA GLU A 80 1.15 2.60 14.70
C GLU A 80 0.70 1.25 15.21
N LEU A 81 1.65 0.46 15.73
CA LEU A 81 1.38 -0.87 16.26
C LEU A 81 0.97 -0.79 17.72
N THR A 82 0.15 -1.74 18.14
CA THR A 82 -0.17 -1.90 19.56
C THR A 82 1.04 -2.48 20.29
N ASP A 83 1.14 -2.20 21.60
CA ASP A 83 2.27 -2.67 22.42
C ASP A 83 2.16 -4.15 22.79
N GLU A 84 0.94 -4.66 22.91
CA GLU A 84 0.68 -6.03 23.35
C GLU A 84 0.48 -6.99 22.18
N HIS A 85 0.84 -8.26 22.38
CA HIS A 85 0.58 -9.30 21.39
C HIS A 85 -0.88 -9.75 21.43
N PRO A 86 -1.51 -10.03 20.28
CA PRO A 86 -0.91 -9.85 18.95
C PRO A 86 -0.80 -8.37 18.59
N LYS A 87 0.35 -8.01 18.03
CA LYS A 87 0.58 -6.62 17.59
C LYS A 87 -0.19 -6.36 16.31
N ILE A 88 -1.04 -5.36 16.34
CA ILE A 88 -1.85 -4.96 15.19
C ILE A 88 -1.68 -3.45 14.95
N TYR A 89 -1.96 -3.03 13.74
CA TYR A 89 -2.01 -1.59 13.46
C TYR A 89 -3.34 -1.06 13.95
N ASN A 90 -3.29 -0.19 14.97
CA ASN A 90 -4.50 0.47 15.48
C ASN A 90 -4.74 1.82 14.81
N LYS A 91 -3.71 2.39 14.19
CA LYS A 91 -3.80 3.63 13.43
C LYS A 91 -2.87 3.56 12.23
N VAL A 92 -3.35 4.04 11.09
CA VAL A 92 -2.54 4.17 9.88
C VAL A 92 -2.72 5.59 9.35
N TYR A 93 -1.59 6.25 9.13
CA TYR A 93 -1.57 7.61 8.62
C TYR A 93 -1.14 7.58 7.15
N LEU A 94 -1.92 8.24 6.30
CA LEU A 94 -1.62 8.34 4.88
C LEU A 94 -1.29 9.78 4.53
N LYS A 95 -0.16 9.97 3.88
CA LYS A 95 0.26 11.30 3.42
C LYS A 95 0.35 11.26 1.90
N TYR A 96 -0.42 12.11 1.25
CA TYR A 96 -0.43 12.24 -0.19
C TYR A 96 0.43 13.43 -0.62
N SER A 97 1.30 13.22 -1.59
CA SER A 97 2.15 14.26 -2.13
C SER A 97 2.03 14.25 -3.65
N ILE A 98 1.75 15.40 -4.23
CA ILE A 98 1.51 15.50 -5.68
C ILE A 98 1.88 16.89 -6.17
N LYS A 99 2.35 16.94 -7.43
CA LYS A 99 2.56 18.20 -8.13
C LYS A 99 1.50 18.34 -9.21
N LEU A 100 0.63 19.31 -9.05
CA LEU A 100 -0.42 19.61 -10.04
C LEU A 100 0.10 20.58 -11.08
N ALA A 101 -0.25 20.34 -12.34
CA ALA A 101 0.06 21.26 -13.42
C ALA A 101 -0.72 22.56 -13.29
N ASN A 102 -1.96 22.48 -12.78
CA ASN A 102 -2.84 23.62 -12.56
C ASN A 102 -3.31 23.65 -11.12
N GLU A 103 -3.07 24.74 -10.40
CA GLU A 103 -3.51 24.87 -9.02
C GLU A 103 -5.03 24.82 -8.88
N SER A 104 -5.75 25.21 -9.92
CA SER A 104 -7.21 25.14 -9.94
C SER A 104 -7.74 23.71 -9.81
N ASP A 105 -6.91 22.69 -9.99
CA ASP A 105 -7.29 21.29 -9.87
C ASP A 105 -7.18 20.75 -8.45
N LYS A 106 -6.85 21.60 -7.49
CA LYS A 106 -6.73 21.22 -6.08
C LYS A 106 -8.00 20.57 -5.52
N GLU A 107 -9.14 21.13 -5.85
CA GLU A 107 -10.43 20.60 -5.42
C GLU A 107 -10.70 19.23 -6.00
N LYS A 108 -10.29 19.01 -7.26
CA LYS A 108 -10.43 17.71 -7.92
C LYS A 108 -9.57 16.65 -7.21
N MET A 109 -8.36 17.02 -6.82
CA MET A 109 -7.49 16.13 -6.06
C MET A 109 -8.12 15.76 -4.71
N GLN A 110 -8.67 16.73 -3.99
CA GLN A 110 -9.32 16.49 -2.72
C GLN A 110 -10.53 15.57 -2.88
N LYS A 111 -11.30 15.77 -3.94
CA LYS A 111 -12.44 14.91 -4.26
C LYS A 111 -11.99 13.48 -4.55
N ALA A 112 -10.89 13.30 -5.29
CA ALA A 112 -10.36 11.99 -5.62
C ALA A 112 -9.93 11.24 -4.34
N VAL A 113 -9.26 11.93 -3.43
CA VAL A 113 -8.86 11.35 -2.14
C VAL A 113 -10.08 10.91 -1.33
N ASN A 114 -11.08 11.76 -1.23
CA ASN A 114 -12.28 11.44 -0.48
C ASN A 114 -13.02 10.23 -1.07
N LEU A 115 -13.15 10.19 -2.39
CA LEU A 115 -13.82 9.07 -3.06
C LEU A 115 -13.06 7.76 -2.89
N SER A 116 -11.73 7.81 -2.95
CA SER A 116 -10.92 6.61 -2.75
C SER A 116 -11.18 6.01 -1.36
N GLN A 117 -11.24 6.84 -0.35
CA GLN A 117 -11.43 6.36 1.02
C GLN A 117 -12.85 5.89 1.30
N GLU A 118 -13.85 6.53 0.70
CA GLU A 118 -15.24 6.21 0.97
C GLU A 118 -15.80 5.05 0.14
N LYS A 119 -15.37 4.92 -1.12
CA LYS A 119 -16.05 4.02 -2.06
C LYS A 119 -15.19 2.96 -2.73
N TYR A 120 -13.90 3.22 -2.90
CA TYR A 120 -13.08 2.36 -3.76
C TYR A 120 -12.02 1.54 -3.03
N CYS A 121 -11.48 2.03 -1.93
CA CYS A 121 -10.44 1.31 -1.21
C CYS A 121 -11.05 0.23 -0.32
N GLY A 122 -10.68 -1.02 -0.56
CA GLY A 122 -11.19 -2.17 0.18
C GLY A 122 -10.24 -2.71 1.25
N VAL A 123 -9.21 -1.96 1.57
CA VAL A 123 -8.19 -2.42 2.52
C VAL A 123 -8.36 -1.82 3.90
#